data_3f565972dbd255ebfe7e6df996c41d92
#
_entry.id   3f565972dbd255ebfe7e6df996c41d92
#
_cell.length_a   1.000
_cell.length_b   1.000
_cell.length_c   1.000
_cell.angle_alpha   90.00
_cell.angle_beta   90.00
_cell.angle_gamma   90.00
#
_symmetry.space_group_name_H-M   'P 1'
#
loop_
_entity.id
_entity.type
_entity.pdbx_description
1 polymer ?
#
loop_
_entity_poly.entity_id
_entity_poly.type
_entity_poly.pdbx_seq_one_letter_code
_entity_poly.pdbx_strand_id
1 'polypeptide(L)'
;MSYEAPKKKRKKKELQKRTRYDIYAELLRVIYIWGFCPLTRAARSTNMPVDRAKESITELVGRGLLEEDDDDGMRVYKVTVRGHQYLELYKRMAGLVGIPIPDPIIGM
;
A
#
# COMPACT_ATOMS: atom_id res chain seq x y z
N MET A 1 36.17 7.34 8.09
CA MET A 1 35.93 6.39 8.12
C MET A 1 34.86 5.81 8.86
N SER A 2 34.75 5.99 9.93
CA SER A 2 33.85 5.31 10.74
C SER A 2 32.44 5.60 10.44
N TYR A 3 32.07 6.58 9.75
CA TYR A 3 30.70 6.80 9.59
C TYR A 3 30.10 6.02 8.47
N GLU A 4 30.72 4.93 8.12
CA GLU A 4 30.11 4.09 7.20
C GLU A 4 28.85 3.49 7.63
N ALA A 5 28.70 3.21 8.89
CA ALA A 5 27.46 2.63 9.40
C ALA A 5 26.27 3.50 9.11
N PRO A 6 26.33 4.79 9.32
CA PRO A 6 25.20 5.62 8.99
C PRO A 6 24.88 5.59 7.52
N LYS A 7 25.88 5.45 6.71
CA LYS A 7 25.63 5.36 5.31
C LYS A 7 24.83 4.14 4.97
N LYS A 8 25.13 3.05 5.61
CA LYS A 8 24.37 1.85 5.34
C LYS A 8 22.93 2.02 5.70
N LYS A 9 22.66 2.66 6.79
CA LYS A 9 21.30 2.87 7.20
C LYS A 9 20.57 3.71 6.17
N ARG A 10 21.24 4.70 5.65
CA ARG A 10 20.59 5.53 4.67
C ARG A 10 20.26 4.76 3.43
N LYS A 11 21.12 3.82 3.05
CA LYS A 11 20.84 3.01 1.91
C LYS A 11 19.58 2.21 2.11
N LYS A 12 19.39 1.65 3.29
CA LYS A 12 18.20 0.91 3.54
C LYS A 12 16.98 1.77 3.38
N LYS A 13 17.03 2.98 3.88
CA LYS A 13 15.90 3.85 3.73
C LYS A 13 15.60 4.13 2.29
N GLU A 14 16.63 4.31 1.51
CA GLU A 14 16.42 4.57 0.11
C GLU A 14 15.78 3.41 -0.59
N LEU A 15 16.17 2.20 -0.22
CA LEU A 15 15.58 1.04 -0.83
C LEU A 15 14.12 0.91 -0.51
N GLN A 16 13.70 1.47 0.62
CA GLN A 16 12.32 1.39 1.01
C GLN A 16 11.54 2.63 0.66
N LYS A 17 12.18 3.55 -0.04
CA LYS A 17 11.51 4.74 -0.42
C LYS A 17 10.40 4.43 -1.38
N ARG A 18 9.22 4.96 -1.14
CA ARG A 18 8.05 4.70 -1.94
C ARG A 18 7.43 6.02 -2.34
N THR A 19 6.96 6.09 -3.57
CA THR A 19 6.23 7.26 -4.01
C THR A 19 4.78 7.13 -3.55
N ARG A 20 4.02 8.19 -3.71
CA ARG A 20 2.61 8.15 -3.41
C ARG A 20 1.91 7.04 -4.19
N TYR A 21 2.30 6.87 -5.44
CA TYR A 21 1.67 5.86 -6.29
C TYR A 21 2.00 4.46 -5.83
N ASP A 22 3.21 4.26 -5.32
CA ASP A 22 3.60 2.97 -4.78
C ASP A 22 2.83 2.66 -3.52
N ILE A 23 2.65 3.65 -2.67
CA ILE A 23 1.91 3.50 -1.42
C ILE A 23 0.47 3.14 -1.71
N TYR A 24 -0.14 3.83 -2.68
CA TYR A 24 -1.51 3.53 -3.06
C TYR A 24 -1.63 2.09 -3.54
N ALA A 25 -0.69 1.65 -4.37
CA ALA A 25 -0.73 0.29 -4.90
C ALA A 25 -0.59 -0.74 -3.78
N GLU A 26 0.29 -0.50 -2.83
CA GLU A 26 0.47 -1.43 -1.73
C GLU A 26 -0.78 -1.53 -0.87
N LEU A 27 -1.36 -0.40 -0.54
CA LEU A 27 -2.57 -0.40 0.27
C LEU A 27 -3.74 -1.06 -0.45
N LEU A 28 -3.92 -0.73 -1.72
CA LEU A 28 -5.00 -1.32 -2.48
C LEU A 28 -4.82 -2.83 -2.60
N ARG A 29 -3.59 -3.28 -2.80
CA ARG A 29 -3.34 -4.70 -2.92
C ARG A 29 -3.67 -5.45 -1.65
N VAL A 30 -3.22 -4.94 -0.52
CA VAL A 30 -3.50 -5.58 0.76
C VAL A 30 -4.99 -5.61 1.04
N ILE A 31 -5.66 -4.49 0.81
CA ILE A 31 -7.09 -4.41 1.07
C ILE A 31 -7.87 -5.33 0.14
N TYR A 32 -7.43 -5.42 -1.10
CA TYR A 32 -8.07 -6.30 -2.06
C TYR A 32 -7.98 -7.76 -1.63
N ILE A 33 -6.82 -8.14 -1.13
CA ILE A 33 -6.62 -9.51 -0.67
C ILE A 33 -7.47 -9.83 0.54
N TRP A 34 -7.59 -8.90 1.46
CA TRP A 34 -8.40 -9.15 2.64
C TRP A 34 -9.89 -9.03 2.37
N GLY A 35 -10.27 -8.38 1.29
CA GLY A 35 -11.67 -8.16 0.96
C GLY A 35 -12.21 -6.95 1.68
N PHE A 36 -12.40 -7.08 2.98
CA PHE A 36 -12.77 -5.97 3.84
C PHE A 36 -11.67 -5.82 4.85
N CYS A 37 -11.05 -4.67 4.91
CA CYS A 37 -9.84 -4.52 5.69
C CYS A 37 -9.90 -3.27 6.54
N PRO A 38 -9.71 -3.40 7.86
CA PRO A 38 -9.66 -2.22 8.72
C PRO A 38 -8.33 -1.51 8.57
N LEU A 39 -8.33 -0.24 8.97
CA LEU A 39 -7.15 0.61 8.84
C LEU A 39 -5.91 0.02 9.48
N THR A 40 -6.03 -0.48 10.70
CA THR A 40 -4.87 -0.97 11.43
C THR A 40 -4.23 -2.16 10.74
N ARG A 41 -5.06 -3.03 10.15
CA ARG A 41 -4.54 -4.18 9.45
C ARG A 41 -3.82 -3.75 8.17
N ALA A 42 -4.39 -2.79 7.46
CA ALA A 42 -3.76 -2.30 6.25
C ALA A 42 -2.42 -1.65 6.56
N ALA A 43 -2.36 -0.87 7.64
CA ALA A 43 -1.13 -0.21 8.03
C ALA A 43 -0.06 -1.23 8.39
N ARG A 44 -0.45 -2.22 9.16
CA ARG A 44 0.51 -3.22 9.59
C ARG A 44 1.03 -4.03 8.41
N SER A 45 0.14 -4.43 7.51
CA SER A 45 0.54 -5.24 6.38
C SER A 45 1.43 -4.51 5.40
N THR A 46 1.34 -3.20 5.36
CA THR A 46 2.18 -2.41 4.46
C THR A 46 3.36 -1.80 5.20
N ASN A 47 3.49 -2.13 6.48
CA ASN A 47 4.61 -1.65 7.27
C ASN A 47 4.64 -0.12 7.33
N MET A 48 3.49 0.47 7.54
CA MET A 48 3.33 1.91 7.61
C MET A 48 2.81 2.33 8.96
N PRO A 49 3.17 3.52 9.43
CA PRO A 49 2.52 4.06 10.62
C PRO A 49 1.03 4.25 10.34
N VAL A 50 0.23 4.06 11.37
CA VAL A 50 -1.21 4.14 11.21
C VAL A 50 -1.65 5.50 10.67
N ASP A 51 -1.03 6.57 11.15
CA ASP A 51 -1.39 7.91 10.70
C ASP A 51 -1.15 8.09 9.21
N ARG A 52 -0.04 7.55 8.75
CA ARG A 52 0.31 7.65 7.36
C ARG A 52 -0.65 6.84 6.51
N ALA A 53 -0.97 5.63 6.96
CA ALA A 53 -1.91 4.79 6.25
C ALA A 53 -3.29 5.44 6.20
N LYS A 54 -3.69 6.06 7.30
CA LYS A 54 -4.99 6.70 7.36
C LYS A 54 -5.09 7.83 6.36
N GLU A 55 -4.04 8.61 6.25
CA GLU A 55 -4.00 9.72 5.33
C GLU A 55 -4.14 9.23 3.89
N SER A 56 -3.38 8.21 3.55
CA SER A 56 -3.42 7.67 2.19
C SER A 56 -4.75 6.99 1.89
N ILE A 57 -5.31 6.28 2.86
CA ILE A 57 -6.59 5.62 2.66
C ILE A 57 -7.69 6.66 2.47
N THR A 58 -7.63 7.74 3.24
CA THR A 58 -8.61 8.81 3.09
C THR A 58 -8.55 9.38 1.67
N GLU A 59 -7.35 9.55 1.15
CA GLU A 59 -7.20 10.02 -0.21
C GLU A 59 -7.77 9.03 -1.21
N LEU A 60 -7.51 7.75 -0.99
CA LEU A 60 -8.01 6.73 -1.89
C LEU A 60 -9.54 6.68 -1.91
N VAL A 61 -10.14 6.84 -0.75
CA VAL A 61 -11.59 6.90 -0.68
C VAL A 61 -12.10 8.13 -1.42
N GLY A 62 -11.46 9.26 -1.19
CA GLY A 62 -11.88 10.50 -1.82
C GLY A 62 -11.76 10.47 -3.35
N ARG A 63 -10.86 9.65 -3.86
CA ARG A 63 -10.69 9.53 -5.30
C ARG A 63 -11.45 8.37 -5.89
N GLY A 64 -12.21 7.67 -5.08
CA GLY A 64 -13.05 6.59 -5.58
C GLY A 64 -12.36 5.26 -5.81
N LEU A 65 -11.16 5.10 -5.25
CA LEU A 65 -10.45 3.84 -5.40
C LEU A 65 -10.72 2.87 -4.26
N LEU A 66 -11.19 3.39 -3.14
CA LEU A 66 -11.63 2.58 -2.02
C LEU A 66 -12.99 3.08 -1.58
N GLU A 67 -13.77 2.21 -0.97
CA GLU A 67 -15.00 2.65 -0.33
C GLU A 67 -14.99 2.19 1.11
N GLU A 68 -15.60 2.97 1.96
CA GLU A 68 -15.71 2.66 3.37
C GLU A 68 -16.95 1.86 3.60
N ASP A 69 -16.89 0.96 4.56
CA ASP A 69 -18.05 0.20 4.96
C ASP A 69 -17.98 -0.01 6.45
N ASP A 70 -19.08 -0.43 7.02
CA ASP A 70 -19.16 -0.63 8.45
C ASP A 70 -19.41 -2.11 8.68
N ASP A 71 -18.47 -2.78 9.32
CA ASP A 71 -18.60 -4.20 9.59
C ASP A 71 -18.81 -4.36 11.09
N ASP A 72 -20.09 -4.41 11.48
CA ASP A 72 -20.44 -4.64 12.88
C ASP A 72 -19.80 -3.60 13.79
N GLY A 73 -19.92 -2.34 13.42
CA GLY A 73 -19.39 -1.25 14.23
C GLY A 73 -17.95 -0.90 13.93
N MET A 74 -17.28 -1.66 13.09
CA MET A 74 -15.89 -1.39 12.75
C MET A 74 -15.81 -0.88 11.34
N ARG A 75 -15.08 0.21 11.16
CA ARG A 75 -14.90 0.76 9.81
C ARG A 75 -13.92 -0.07 9.03
N VAL A 76 -14.32 -0.51 7.84
CA VAL A 76 -13.46 -1.29 6.98
C VAL A 76 -13.44 -0.67 5.60
N TYR A 77 -12.49 -1.09 4.78
CA TYR A 77 -12.32 -0.54 3.45
C TYR A 77 -12.31 -1.66 2.42
N LYS A 78 -12.80 -1.35 1.24
CA LYS A 78 -12.91 -2.31 0.18
C LYS A 78 -12.47 -1.66 -1.11
N VAL A 79 -11.81 -2.42 -1.98
CA VAL A 79 -11.34 -1.89 -3.25
C VAL A 79 -12.49 -1.80 -4.23
N THR A 80 -12.63 -0.66 -4.89
CA THR A 80 -13.67 -0.45 -5.89
C THR A 80 -13.18 -0.94 -7.24
N VAL A 81 -14.06 -0.92 -8.23
CA VAL A 81 -13.67 -1.25 -9.59
C VAL A 81 -12.54 -0.33 -10.04
N ARG A 82 -12.67 0.95 -9.71
CA ARG A 82 -11.64 1.92 -10.06
C ARG A 82 -10.32 1.60 -9.39
N GLY A 83 -10.37 1.15 -8.15
CA GLY A 83 -9.15 0.75 -7.45
C GLY A 83 -8.52 -0.46 -8.09
N HIS A 84 -9.35 -1.39 -8.56
CA HIS A 84 -8.84 -2.56 -9.23
C HIS A 84 -8.16 -2.17 -10.55
N GLN A 85 -8.73 -1.21 -11.26
CA GLN A 85 -8.14 -0.71 -12.47
C GLN A 85 -6.77 -0.09 -12.19
N TYR A 86 -6.67 0.63 -11.09
CA TYR A 86 -5.40 1.21 -10.71
C TYR A 86 -4.34 0.12 -10.51
N LEU A 87 -4.71 -0.96 -9.82
CA LEU A 87 -3.77 -2.04 -9.58
C LEU A 87 -3.32 -2.70 -10.89
N GLU A 88 -4.23 -2.86 -11.81
CA GLU A 88 -3.88 -3.45 -13.09
C GLU A 88 -2.91 -2.57 -13.86
N LEU A 89 -3.16 -1.28 -13.87
CA LEU A 89 -2.29 -0.34 -14.55
C LEU A 89 -0.92 -0.27 -13.88
N TYR A 90 -0.90 -0.31 -12.57
CA TYR A 90 0.35 -0.23 -11.85
C TYR A 90 1.21 -1.48 -12.13
N LYS A 91 0.58 -2.64 -12.14
CA LYS A 91 1.29 -3.86 -12.46
C LYS A 91 1.88 -3.80 -13.86
N ARG A 92 1.10 -3.31 -14.80
CA ARG A 92 1.54 -3.23 -16.17
C ARG A 92 2.72 -2.27 -16.31
N MET A 93 2.63 -1.13 -15.65
CA MET A 93 3.70 -0.16 -15.69
C MET A 93 4.99 -0.74 -15.08
N ALA A 94 4.87 -1.39 -13.94
CA ALA A 94 6.02 -1.97 -13.29
C ALA A 94 6.64 -3.06 -14.16
N GLY A 95 5.82 -3.82 -14.86
CA GLY A 95 6.32 -4.84 -15.75
C GLY A 95 7.11 -4.27 -16.92
N LEU A 96 6.69 -3.09 -17.40
CA LEU A 96 7.37 -2.45 -18.51
C LEU A 96 8.76 -2.00 -18.13
N VAL A 97 8.96 -1.59 -16.90
CA VAL A 97 10.29 -1.16 -16.47
C VAL A 97 11.08 -2.28 -15.83
N GLY A 98 10.50 -3.47 -15.75
CA GLY A 98 11.21 -4.61 -15.21
C GLY A 98 11.36 -4.64 -13.73
N ILE A 99 10.52 -3.88 -13.00
CA ILE A 99 10.57 -3.87 -11.55
C ILE A 99 9.41 -4.70 -11.03
N PRO A 100 9.69 -5.80 -10.37
CA PRO A 100 8.59 -6.64 -9.87
C PRO A 100 7.86 -5.96 -8.73
N ILE A 101 6.57 -6.21 -8.67
CA ILE A 101 5.76 -5.69 -7.59
C ILE A 101 5.66 -6.74 -6.52
N PRO A 102 6.05 -6.43 -5.29
CA PRO A 102 5.93 -7.42 -4.22
C PRO A 102 4.47 -7.72 -3.99
N ASP A 103 4.17 -8.98 -3.83
CA ASP A 103 2.81 -9.40 -3.60
C ASP A 103 2.74 -10.06 -2.23
N PRO A 104 2.11 -9.44 -1.28
CA PRO A 104 2.08 -9.99 0.06
C PRO A 104 1.36 -11.31 0.16
N ILE A 105 0.57 -11.66 -0.83
CA ILE A 105 -0.11 -12.91 -0.79
C ILE A 105 0.72 -14.03 -1.25
N ILE A 106 1.56 -13.78 -2.20
CA ILE A 106 2.34 -14.84 -2.77
C ILE A 106 3.19 -15.53 -1.76
N GLY A 107 3.58 -14.86 -0.76
CA GLY A 107 4.39 -15.46 0.26
C GLY A 107 3.63 -16.30 1.22
N MET A 108 2.35 -16.40 1.07
CA MET A 108 1.57 -17.17 2.00
C MET A 108 1.28 -18.57 1.53
#